data_0e4dc98905c9ec4cd762f5b6ec432f5f
#
_entry.id   0e4dc98905c9ec4cd762f5b6ec432f5f
#
_cell.length_a   1.000
_cell.length_b   1.000
_cell.length_c   1.000
_cell.angle_alpha   90.00
_cell.angle_beta   90.00
_cell.angle_gamma   90.00
#
_symmetry.space_group_name_H-M   'P 1'
#
loop_
_entity.id
_entity.type
_entity.pdbx_description
1 polymer ?
#
loop_
_entity_poly.entity_id
_entity_poly.type
_entity_poly.pdbx_seq_one_letter_code
_entity_poly.pdbx_strand_id
1 'polypeptide(L)'
;MRQLQILLLIFIAVFCFSACGNIPGSGEKIAYINWEEAVKAHPRHEALKQGQAEYDKLLAYRDQQADIAHKQISGLALLQKIKQNSKSSYYEADYRTSLYAKQAEEQHEFKAVLQKAADEADEILASERESIKNDYQLRLFNLRLRLDTVRMKPDDRKQVEAELKSVRTEMLDKLEEVNRRRNEIIAGKTAPAREAMQQRIAEYASGLRSELHGKLQDDIAKDDKDLQQGPEAFSKVLAVIDGRLDKIKEGNDKIASEISHDIESRVTRLAKERGYTIVFNKVKVNVKADDITAEVIKELKKSK
;
A
#
# COMPACT_ATOMS: atom_id res chain seq x y z
N MET A 1 -14.77 -10.94 26.80
CA MET A 1 -15.31 -10.50 28.11
C MET A 1 -16.69 -11.08 28.48
N ARG A 2 -17.38 -11.84 27.66
CA ARG A 2 -18.67 -12.48 27.99
C ARG A 2 -18.57 -13.89 28.66
N GLN A 3 -17.41 -14.53 28.62
CA GLN A 3 -17.23 -15.88 29.19
C GLN A 3 -16.80 -15.89 30.67
N LEU A 4 -16.28 -14.77 31.20
CA LEU A 4 -15.90 -14.72 32.62
C LEU A 4 -17.07 -14.45 33.57
N GLN A 5 -18.18 -13.90 33.06
CA GLN A 5 -19.40 -13.66 33.86
C GLN A 5 -20.24 -14.94 34.11
N ILE A 6 -20.08 -15.96 33.29
CA ILE A 6 -20.84 -17.21 33.36
C ILE A 6 -20.23 -18.16 34.40
N LEU A 7 -18.92 -18.11 34.66
CA LEU A 7 -18.24 -18.97 35.64
C LEU A 7 -18.50 -18.56 37.10
N LEU A 8 -18.81 -17.29 37.36
CA LEU A 8 -19.14 -16.80 38.70
C LEU A 8 -20.53 -17.18 39.19
N LEU A 9 -21.46 -17.51 38.28
CA LEU A 9 -22.84 -17.87 38.60
C LEU A 9 -23.04 -19.36 38.92
N ILE A 10 -22.09 -20.21 38.54
CA ILE A 10 -22.21 -21.67 38.75
C ILE A 10 -21.68 -22.10 40.13
N PHE A 11 -20.84 -21.32 40.81
CA PHE A 11 -20.25 -21.69 42.11
C PHE A 11 -21.17 -21.42 43.31
N ILE A 12 -22.30 -20.72 43.15
CA ILE A 12 -23.25 -20.39 44.23
C ILE A 12 -24.36 -21.46 44.42
N ALA A 13 -24.52 -22.40 43.47
CA ALA A 13 -25.67 -23.33 43.43
C ALA A 13 -25.44 -24.68 44.14
N VAL A 14 -24.27 -25.00 44.67
CA VAL A 14 -23.95 -26.38 45.15
C VAL A 14 -23.94 -26.54 46.66
N PHE A 15 -24.19 -25.53 47.47
CA PHE A 15 -24.10 -25.65 48.95
C PHE A 15 -25.41 -25.61 49.72
N CYS A 16 -26.56 -25.94 49.12
CA CYS A 16 -27.85 -25.92 49.79
C CYS A 16 -28.55 -27.28 49.77
N PHE A 17 -27.93 -28.40 50.14
CA PHE A 17 -28.67 -29.60 50.53
C PHE A 17 -27.83 -30.45 51.47
N SER A 18 -28.00 -30.26 52.76
CA SER A 18 -27.98 -31.30 53.78
C SER A 18 -28.01 -30.71 55.20
N ALA A 19 -29.16 -30.60 55.79
CA ALA A 19 -29.39 -30.90 57.21
C ALA A 19 -30.82 -30.49 57.61
N CYS A 20 -31.81 -31.40 57.38
CA CYS A 20 -33.02 -31.42 58.19
C CYS A 20 -32.69 -32.02 59.50
N GLY A 21 -32.43 -31.18 60.53
CA GLY A 21 -32.41 -31.54 61.95
C GLY A 21 -33.46 -30.68 62.66
N ASN A 22 -34.56 -31.28 63.07
CA ASN A 22 -35.60 -30.66 63.87
C ASN A 22 -35.00 -30.13 65.19
N ILE A 23 -34.94 -28.81 65.41
CA ILE A 23 -34.69 -28.12 66.64
C ILE A 23 -35.92 -27.30 66.99
N PRO A 24 -36.64 -27.53 68.07
CA PRO A 24 -37.86 -26.78 68.44
C PRO A 24 -37.41 -25.42 69.07
N GLY A 25 -37.85 -24.34 68.47
CA GLY A 25 -38.10 -23.12 69.21
C GLY A 25 -37.10 -21.98 69.14
N SER A 26 -36.28 -21.81 68.10
CA SER A 26 -35.64 -20.50 67.83
C SER A 26 -36.01 -20.07 66.41
N GLY A 27 -36.89 -19.08 66.28
CA GLY A 27 -37.17 -18.46 65.00
C GLY A 27 -35.86 -18.05 64.33
N GLU A 28 -35.60 -18.56 63.10
CA GLU A 28 -34.42 -18.19 62.33
C GLU A 28 -34.31 -16.65 62.26
N LYS A 29 -33.27 -16.12 62.91
CA LYS A 29 -33.00 -14.68 62.84
C LYS A 29 -32.26 -14.41 61.56
N ILE A 30 -32.88 -13.62 60.70
CA ILE A 30 -32.35 -13.24 59.42
C ILE A 30 -31.97 -11.74 59.42
N ALA A 31 -30.81 -11.41 58.92
CA ALA A 31 -30.36 -10.03 58.73
C ALA A 31 -30.02 -9.74 57.27
N TYR A 32 -29.90 -8.46 56.95
CA TYR A 32 -29.36 -8.02 55.66
C TYR A 32 -28.40 -6.86 55.84
N ILE A 33 -27.51 -6.68 54.87
CA ILE A 33 -26.61 -5.54 54.79
C ILE A 33 -26.75 -4.89 53.41
N ASN A 34 -26.77 -3.54 53.36
CA ASN A 34 -26.57 -2.81 52.12
C ASN A 34 -25.05 -2.77 51.83
N TRP A 35 -24.60 -3.71 50.98
CA TRP A 35 -23.19 -3.88 50.65
C TRP A 35 -22.57 -2.62 50.06
N GLU A 36 -23.29 -1.95 49.12
CA GLU A 36 -22.81 -0.73 48.47
C GLU A 36 -22.58 0.41 49.50
N GLU A 37 -23.47 0.54 50.46
CA GLU A 37 -23.36 1.52 51.51
C GLU A 37 -22.20 1.24 52.50
N ALA A 38 -22.03 -0.03 52.86
CA ALA A 38 -20.90 -0.49 53.63
C ALA A 38 -19.54 -0.23 52.92
N VAL A 39 -19.45 -0.54 51.62
CA VAL A 39 -18.25 -0.25 50.79
C VAL A 39 -17.98 1.25 50.73
N LYS A 40 -19.00 2.09 50.53
CA LYS A 40 -18.82 3.55 50.52
C LYS A 40 -18.40 4.13 51.88
N ALA A 41 -18.80 3.49 52.95
CA ALA A 41 -18.44 3.93 54.31
C ALA A 41 -17.08 3.41 54.75
N HIS A 42 -16.45 2.50 54.00
CA HIS A 42 -15.16 1.92 54.37
C HIS A 42 -14.04 2.98 54.26
N PRO A 43 -13.10 3.05 55.22
CA PRO A 43 -12.00 4.04 55.24
C PRO A 43 -11.15 4.07 53.95
N ARG A 44 -10.97 2.92 53.30
CA ARG A 44 -10.19 2.83 52.05
C ARG A 44 -11.00 3.03 50.76
N HIS A 45 -12.31 3.34 50.88
CA HIS A 45 -13.16 3.54 49.68
C HIS A 45 -12.67 4.71 48.83
N GLU A 46 -12.22 5.81 49.44
CA GLU A 46 -11.70 6.97 48.72
C GLU A 46 -10.42 6.63 47.95
N ALA A 47 -9.53 5.80 48.50
CA ALA A 47 -8.35 5.31 47.79
C ALA A 47 -8.71 4.46 46.58
N LEU A 48 -9.71 3.57 46.69
CA LEU A 48 -10.22 2.78 45.57
C LEU A 48 -10.77 3.68 44.48
N LYS A 49 -11.57 4.69 44.86
CA LYS A 49 -12.18 5.64 43.91
C LYS A 49 -11.12 6.48 43.18
N GLN A 50 -10.08 6.92 43.89
CA GLN A 50 -8.97 7.65 43.28
C GLN A 50 -8.16 6.78 42.32
N GLY A 51 -7.87 5.53 42.71
CA GLY A 51 -7.20 4.57 41.85
C GLY A 51 -8.00 4.25 40.58
N GLN A 52 -9.32 4.15 40.70
CA GLN A 52 -10.20 3.94 39.54
C GLN A 52 -10.18 5.15 38.60
N ALA A 53 -10.24 6.37 39.17
CA ALA A 53 -10.18 7.61 38.38
C ALA A 53 -8.81 7.79 37.70
N GLU A 54 -7.73 7.34 38.34
CA GLU A 54 -6.39 7.34 37.75
C GLU A 54 -6.29 6.34 36.59
N TYR A 55 -6.84 5.12 36.78
CA TYR A 55 -6.92 4.11 35.73
C TYR A 55 -7.68 4.63 34.51
N ASP A 56 -8.86 5.21 34.70
CA ASP A 56 -9.69 5.74 33.62
C ASP A 56 -9.00 6.88 32.83
N LYS A 57 -8.29 7.78 33.57
CA LYS A 57 -7.51 8.85 32.95
C LYS A 57 -6.35 8.30 32.12
N LEU A 58 -5.63 7.32 32.64
CA LEU A 58 -4.50 6.73 31.96
C LEU A 58 -4.96 5.90 30.75
N LEU A 59 -6.11 5.22 30.86
CA LEU A 59 -6.73 4.50 29.75
C LEU A 59 -7.12 5.45 28.62
N ALA A 60 -7.79 6.56 28.95
CA ALA A 60 -8.13 7.58 27.95
C ALA A 60 -6.89 8.18 27.25
N TYR A 61 -5.82 8.42 28.03
CA TYR A 61 -4.56 8.88 27.51
C TYR A 61 -3.91 7.83 26.57
N ARG A 62 -3.94 6.55 26.97
CA ARG A 62 -3.47 5.44 26.13
C ARG A 62 -4.19 5.36 24.79
N ASP A 63 -5.52 5.48 24.82
CA ASP A 63 -6.35 5.43 23.61
C ASP A 63 -6.09 6.64 22.71
N GLN A 64 -5.90 7.83 23.27
CA GLN A 64 -5.48 9.01 22.53
C GLN A 64 -4.10 8.81 21.86
N GLN A 65 -3.13 8.26 22.57
CA GLN A 65 -1.80 7.97 22.00
C GLN A 65 -1.87 6.91 20.91
N ALA A 66 -2.70 5.90 21.06
CA ALA A 66 -2.93 4.88 20.03
C ALA A 66 -3.55 5.49 18.75
N ASP A 67 -4.52 6.39 18.88
CA ASP A 67 -5.13 7.09 17.74
C ASP A 67 -4.12 8.00 17.01
N ILE A 68 -3.30 8.75 17.77
CA ILE A 68 -2.22 9.58 17.21
C ILE A 68 -1.22 8.69 16.45
N ALA A 69 -0.78 7.59 17.07
CA ALA A 69 0.15 6.65 16.44
C ALA A 69 -0.42 6.07 15.13
N HIS A 70 -1.68 5.66 15.15
CA HIS A 70 -2.36 5.15 13.95
C HIS A 70 -2.42 6.18 12.81
N LYS A 71 -2.77 7.43 13.13
CA LYS A 71 -2.80 8.52 12.14
C LYS A 71 -1.42 8.83 11.57
N GLN A 72 -0.39 8.84 12.41
CA GLN A 72 1.00 9.09 11.97
C GLN A 72 1.51 7.95 11.09
N ILE A 73 1.30 6.68 11.48
CA ILE A 73 1.69 5.52 10.69
C ILE A 73 0.98 5.52 9.33
N SER A 74 -0.32 5.82 9.31
CA SER A 74 -1.09 5.94 8.07
C SER A 74 -0.58 7.07 7.16
N GLY A 75 -0.22 8.21 7.76
CA GLY A 75 0.38 9.35 7.06
C GLY A 75 1.74 9.00 6.45
N LEU A 76 2.60 8.32 7.23
CA LEU A 76 3.90 7.85 6.75
C LEU A 76 3.74 6.85 5.60
N ALA A 77 2.82 5.89 5.68
CA ALA A 77 2.54 4.94 4.60
C ALA A 77 2.08 5.63 3.30
N LEU A 78 1.26 6.69 3.42
CA LEU A 78 0.86 7.51 2.28
C LEU A 78 2.05 8.24 1.65
N LEU A 79 2.88 8.89 2.46
CA LEU A 79 4.09 9.58 2.00
C LEU A 79 5.06 8.62 1.31
N GLN A 80 5.23 7.40 1.84
CA GLN A 80 6.04 6.37 1.22
C GLN A 80 5.50 6.00 -0.17
N LYS A 81 4.20 5.76 -0.31
CA LYS A 81 3.58 5.46 -1.60
C LYS A 81 3.81 6.58 -2.62
N ILE A 82 3.69 7.85 -2.20
CA ILE A 82 3.97 9.00 -3.04
C ILE A 82 5.45 9.01 -3.46
N LYS A 83 6.38 8.77 -2.54
CA LYS A 83 7.82 8.72 -2.79
C LYS A 83 8.20 7.58 -3.74
N GLN A 84 7.64 6.38 -3.56
CA GLN A 84 7.83 5.23 -4.45
C GLN A 84 7.32 5.53 -5.87
N ASN A 85 6.13 6.11 -6.01
CA ASN A 85 5.58 6.51 -7.30
C ASN A 85 6.46 7.57 -7.99
N SER A 86 6.94 8.55 -7.23
CA SER A 86 7.85 9.59 -7.75
C SER A 86 9.17 8.99 -8.24
N LYS A 87 9.79 8.08 -7.47
CA LYS A 87 11.00 7.36 -7.88
C LYS A 87 10.76 6.51 -9.12
N SER A 88 9.67 5.75 -9.17
CA SER A 88 9.29 4.95 -10.34
C SER A 88 9.17 5.83 -11.59
N SER A 89 8.50 6.98 -11.48
CA SER A 89 8.37 7.94 -12.58
C SER A 89 9.73 8.53 -13.01
N TYR A 90 10.61 8.82 -12.05
CA TYR A 90 11.96 9.30 -12.32
C TYR A 90 12.77 8.26 -13.12
N TYR A 91 12.81 7.01 -12.67
CA TYR A 91 13.55 5.95 -13.35
C TYR A 91 12.96 5.61 -14.73
N GLU A 92 11.65 5.70 -14.89
CA GLU A 92 11.01 5.56 -16.20
C GLU A 92 11.39 6.71 -17.16
N ALA A 93 11.46 7.95 -16.66
CA ALA A 93 11.90 9.09 -17.45
C ALA A 93 13.39 8.97 -17.85
N ASP A 94 14.25 8.54 -16.92
CA ASP A 94 15.65 8.28 -17.17
C ASP A 94 15.86 7.19 -18.23
N TYR A 95 15.12 6.07 -18.10
CA TYR A 95 15.10 5.01 -19.11
C TYR A 95 14.76 5.54 -20.50
N ARG A 96 13.68 6.31 -20.62
CA ARG A 96 13.25 6.88 -21.92
C ARG A 96 14.28 7.82 -22.49
N THR A 97 14.81 8.73 -21.68
CA THR A 97 15.79 9.72 -22.12
C THR A 97 17.08 9.06 -22.61
N SER A 98 17.60 8.10 -21.84
CA SER A 98 18.81 7.36 -22.19
C SER A 98 18.64 6.48 -23.44
N LEU A 99 17.46 5.84 -23.57
CA LEU A 99 17.14 5.05 -24.76
C LEU A 99 17.03 5.94 -26.01
N TYR A 100 16.37 7.10 -25.92
CA TYR A 100 16.30 8.04 -27.04
C TYR A 100 17.67 8.56 -27.45
N ALA A 101 18.54 8.86 -26.49
CA ALA A 101 19.91 9.28 -26.79
C ALA A 101 20.68 8.19 -27.56
N LYS A 102 20.58 6.92 -27.09
CA LYS A 102 21.20 5.78 -27.78
C LYS A 102 20.62 5.55 -29.17
N GLN A 103 19.31 5.64 -29.33
CA GLN A 103 18.68 5.52 -30.64
C GLN A 103 19.15 6.62 -31.61
N ALA A 104 19.29 7.86 -31.14
CA ALA A 104 19.78 8.96 -31.97
C ALA A 104 21.24 8.76 -32.40
N GLU A 105 22.10 8.30 -31.49
CA GLU A 105 23.50 7.93 -31.79
C GLU A 105 23.57 6.87 -32.88
N GLU A 106 22.88 5.76 -32.70
CA GLU A 106 22.85 4.63 -33.65
C GLU A 106 22.26 5.03 -35.02
N GLN A 107 21.22 5.88 -35.02
CA GLN A 107 20.68 6.43 -36.26
C GLN A 107 21.67 7.34 -37.01
N HIS A 108 22.46 8.13 -36.26
CA HIS A 108 23.49 8.96 -36.84
C HIS A 108 24.59 8.11 -37.52
N GLU A 109 25.06 7.06 -36.85
CA GLU A 109 26.03 6.12 -37.44
C GLU A 109 25.45 5.40 -38.67
N PHE A 110 24.20 4.93 -38.61
CA PHE A 110 23.54 4.26 -39.72
C PHE A 110 23.36 5.18 -40.96
N LYS A 111 23.14 6.51 -40.75
CA LYS A 111 23.09 7.45 -41.87
C LYS A 111 24.38 7.49 -42.67
N ALA A 112 25.53 7.39 -42.03
CA ALA A 112 26.82 7.35 -42.73
C ALA A 112 26.95 6.08 -43.58
N VAL A 113 26.51 4.94 -43.07
CA VAL A 113 26.47 3.68 -43.82
C VAL A 113 25.50 3.75 -45.00
N LEU A 114 24.33 4.35 -44.80
CA LEU A 114 23.34 4.55 -45.85
C LEU A 114 23.85 5.43 -46.98
N GLN A 115 24.53 6.55 -46.63
CA GLN A 115 25.10 7.45 -47.62
C GLN A 115 26.17 6.74 -48.44
N LYS A 116 27.08 6.03 -47.81
CA LYS A 116 28.12 5.30 -48.49
C LYS A 116 27.53 4.24 -49.46
N ALA A 117 26.51 3.53 -49.03
CA ALA A 117 25.82 2.53 -49.86
C ALA A 117 25.10 3.18 -51.05
N ALA A 118 24.55 4.39 -50.87
CA ALA A 118 23.94 5.19 -51.94
C ALA A 118 24.96 5.67 -52.98
N ASP A 119 26.10 6.19 -52.52
CA ASP A 119 27.16 6.64 -53.38
C ASP A 119 27.75 5.49 -54.23
N GLU A 120 28.00 4.34 -53.61
CA GLU A 120 28.42 3.11 -54.30
C GLU A 120 27.39 2.59 -55.31
N ALA A 121 26.11 2.65 -54.99
CA ALA A 121 25.02 2.24 -55.90
C ALA A 121 24.95 3.20 -57.12
N ASP A 122 25.10 4.49 -56.86
CA ASP A 122 25.12 5.50 -57.93
C ASP A 122 26.32 5.32 -58.86
N GLU A 123 27.50 5.01 -58.34
CA GLU A 123 28.70 4.70 -59.12
C GLU A 123 28.50 3.46 -60.01
N ILE A 124 27.97 2.36 -59.42
CA ILE A 124 27.68 1.11 -60.15
C ILE A 124 26.72 1.34 -61.34
N LEU A 125 25.74 2.17 -61.17
CA LEU A 125 24.67 2.41 -62.17
C LEU A 125 24.89 3.63 -63.07
N ALA A 126 26.01 4.37 -62.86
CA ALA A 126 26.28 5.62 -63.61
C ALA A 126 26.39 5.41 -65.11
N SER A 127 27.14 4.38 -65.56
CA SER A 127 27.32 4.05 -66.98
C SER A 127 26.02 3.65 -67.66
N GLU A 128 25.15 2.93 -66.98
CA GLU A 128 23.86 2.50 -67.51
C GLU A 128 22.87 3.69 -67.61
N ARG A 129 22.82 4.55 -66.65
CA ARG A 129 22.04 5.79 -66.72
C ARG A 129 22.46 6.67 -67.84
N GLU A 130 23.76 6.79 -68.07
CA GLU A 130 24.33 7.61 -69.14
C GLU A 130 23.98 6.97 -70.51
N SER A 131 24.12 5.64 -70.66
CA SER A 131 23.72 4.96 -71.88
C SER A 131 22.25 5.19 -72.23
N ILE A 132 21.33 4.99 -71.24
CA ILE A 132 19.90 5.27 -71.43
C ILE A 132 19.67 6.73 -71.88
N LYS A 133 20.29 7.71 -71.26
CA LYS A 133 20.13 9.11 -71.66
C LYS A 133 20.61 9.33 -73.10
N ASN A 134 21.76 8.84 -73.45
CA ASN A 134 22.31 9.01 -74.77
C ASN A 134 21.50 8.36 -75.87
N ASP A 135 20.99 7.11 -75.60
CA ASP A 135 20.18 6.38 -76.56
C ASP A 135 18.82 7.10 -76.89
N TYR A 136 18.22 7.68 -75.88
CA TYR A 136 16.93 8.32 -76.07
C TYR A 136 17.03 9.83 -76.37
N GLN A 137 18.11 10.51 -75.98
CA GLN A 137 18.25 11.94 -76.16
C GLN A 137 18.20 12.33 -77.63
N LEU A 138 18.96 11.60 -78.44
CA LEU A 138 19.00 11.83 -79.91
C LEU A 138 17.64 11.61 -80.57
N ARG A 139 16.94 10.50 -80.21
CA ARG A 139 15.62 10.18 -80.74
C ARG A 139 14.60 11.28 -80.35
N LEU A 140 14.58 11.68 -79.13
CA LEU A 140 13.71 12.76 -78.63
C LEU A 140 13.99 14.10 -79.27
N PHE A 141 15.28 14.42 -79.46
CA PHE A 141 15.70 15.64 -80.14
C PHE A 141 15.22 15.62 -81.58
N ASN A 142 15.44 14.59 -82.33
CA ASN A 142 15.03 14.47 -83.74
C ASN A 142 13.53 14.55 -83.92
N LEU A 143 12.74 13.92 -83.04
CA LEU A 143 11.27 13.99 -83.10
C LEU A 143 10.77 15.40 -82.79
N ARG A 144 11.36 16.10 -81.83
CA ARG A 144 11.05 17.52 -81.54
C ARG A 144 11.40 18.40 -82.68
N LEU A 145 12.61 18.28 -83.25
CA LEU A 145 13.05 19.04 -84.39
C LEU A 145 12.13 18.85 -85.55
N ARG A 146 11.68 17.62 -85.83
CA ARG A 146 10.73 17.29 -86.88
C ARG A 146 9.38 17.98 -86.65
N LEU A 147 8.88 18.03 -85.43
CA LEU A 147 7.60 18.72 -85.11
C LEU A 147 7.71 20.24 -85.25
N ASP A 148 8.88 20.80 -85.01
CA ASP A 148 9.09 22.25 -85.00
C ASP A 148 9.45 22.81 -86.40
N THR A 149 10.14 22.02 -87.25
CA THR A 149 10.68 22.54 -88.53
C THR A 149 9.97 21.99 -89.74
N VAL A 150 9.27 20.87 -89.71
CA VAL A 150 8.67 20.25 -90.91
C VAL A 150 7.17 20.55 -90.98
N ARG A 151 6.73 21.13 -92.09
CA ARG A 151 5.29 21.26 -92.42
C ARG A 151 4.68 19.87 -92.69
N MET A 152 3.80 19.41 -91.77
CA MET A 152 3.14 18.11 -91.86
C MET A 152 1.63 18.23 -92.00
N LYS A 153 0.99 17.21 -92.60
CA LYS A 153 -0.44 17.05 -92.51
C LYS A 153 -0.88 16.81 -91.05
N PRO A 154 -2.10 17.19 -90.70
CA PRO A 154 -2.56 17.03 -89.30
C PRO A 154 -2.40 15.62 -88.72
N ASP A 155 -2.62 14.58 -89.52
CA ASP A 155 -2.55 13.16 -89.11
C ASP A 155 -1.09 12.71 -88.95
N ASP A 156 -0.17 13.14 -89.82
CA ASP A 156 1.26 12.87 -89.71
C ASP A 156 1.86 13.52 -88.42
N ARG A 157 1.38 14.72 -88.14
CA ARG A 157 1.80 15.45 -86.89
C ARG A 157 1.35 14.68 -85.67
N LYS A 158 0.08 14.17 -85.62
CA LYS A 158 -0.39 13.35 -84.47
C LYS A 158 0.43 12.07 -84.32
N GLN A 159 0.87 11.45 -85.36
CA GLN A 159 1.74 10.26 -85.31
C GLN A 159 3.09 10.56 -84.67
N VAL A 160 3.73 11.68 -85.11
CA VAL A 160 5.00 12.07 -84.55
C VAL A 160 4.90 12.49 -83.07
N GLU A 161 3.79 13.17 -82.69
CA GLU A 161 3.47 13.46 -81.29
C GLU A 161 3.29 12.20 -80.41
N ALA A 162 2.56 11.21 -80.97
CA ALA A 162 2.39 9.90 -80.32
C ALA A 162 3.73 9.15 -80.17
N GLU A 163 4.57 9.16 -81.23
CA GLU A 163 5.93 8.57 -81.16
C GLU A 163 6.81 9.27 -80.13
N LEU A 164 6.79 10.60 -80.09
CA LEU A 164 7.52 11.38 -79.07
C LEU A 164 7.08 10.99 -77.67
N LYS A 165 5.78 10.87 -77.43
CA LYS A 165 5.22 10.42 -76.17
C LYS A 165 5.66 9.00 -75.81
N SER A 166 5.61 8.06 -76.74
CA SER A 166 6.03 6.67 -76.55
C SER A 166 7.51 6.57 -76.21
N VAL A 167 8.39 7.23 -76.97
CA VAL A 167 9.84 7.24 -76.70
C VAL A 167 10.18 7.84 -75.34
N ARG A 168 9.45 8.92 -74.93
CA ARG A 168 9.61 9.52 -73.59
C ARG A 168 9.19 8.55 -72.48
N THR A 169 8.07 7.84 -72.64
CA THR A 169 7.59 6.84 -71.68
C THR A 169 8.60 5.71 -71.53
N GLU A 170 9.07 5.13 -72.68
CA GLU A 170 10.10 4.10 -72.64
C GLU A 170 11.39 4.50 -71.92
N MET A 171 11.83 5.76 -72.11
CA MET A 171 13.01 6.30 -71.39
C MET A 171 12.75 6.38 -69.89
N LEU A 172 11.54 6.86 -69.49
CA LEU A 172 11.18 6.98 -68.07
C LEU A 172 11.09 5.61 -67.41
N ASP A 173 10.48 4.64 -68.06
CA ASP A 173 10.32 3.25 -67.58
C ASP A 173 11.70 2.61 -67.34
N LYS A 174 12.66 2.80 -68.28
CA LYS A 174 14.03 2.31 -68.10
C LYS A 174 14.78 3.01 -66.95
N LEU A 175 14.61 4.32 -66.79
CA LEU A 175 15.20 5.02 -65.65
C LEU A 175 14.58 4.61 -64.30
N GLU A 176 13.29 4.32 -64.30
CA GLU A 176 12.61 3.78 -63.12
C GLU A 176 13.15 2.39 -62.75
N GLU A 177 13.39 1.50 -63.73
CA GLU A 177 14.04 0.22 -63.52
C GLU A 177 15.46 0.35 -62.90
N VAL A 178 16.25 1.31 -63.41
CA VAL A 178 17.55 1.60 -62.77
C VAL A 178 17.42 2.10 -61.37
N ASN A 179 16.44 2.95 -61.07
CA ASN A 179 16.19 3.43 -59.70
C ASN A 179 15.72 2.32 -58.79
N ARG A 180 14.93 1.36 -59.29
CA ARG A 180 14.54 0.17 -58.50
C ARG A 180 15.76 -0.63 -58.13
N ARG A 181 16.64 -0.94 -59.05
CA ARG A 181 17.91 -1.67 -58.81
C ARG A 181 18.83 -0.91 -57.85
N ARG A 182 18.91 0.41 -57.98
CA ARG A 182 19.62 1.26 -57.03
C ARG A 182 19.13 1.03 -55.57
N ASN A 183 17.81 1.05 -55.40
CA ASN A 183 17.23 0.85 -54.07
C ASN A 183 17.48 -0.60 -53.54
N GLU A 184 17.47 -1.60 -54.41
CA GLU A 184 17.79 -3.00 -54.08
C GLU A 184 19.26 -3.14 -53.61
N ILE A 185 20.21 -2.50 -54.35
CA ILE A 185 21.63 -2.45 -53.95
C ILE A 185 21.81 -1.81 -52.59
N ILE A 186 21.19 -0.65 -52.36
CA ILE A 186 21.28 0.07 -51.10
C ILE A 186 20.69 -0.80 -49.97
N ALA A 187 19.51 -1.37 -50.17
CA ALA A 187 18.85 -2.23 -49.19
C ALA A 187 19.71 -3.43 -48.82
N GLY A 188 20.27 -4.14 -49.82
CA GLY A 188 21.17 -5.29 -49.59
C GLY A 188 22.45 -4.92 -48.81
N LYS A 189 23.11 -3.79 -49.20
CA LYS A 189 24.34 -3.34 -48.56
C LYS A 189 24.11 -2.84 -47.13
N THR A 190 22.90 -2.27 -46.82
CA THR A 190 22.60 -1.72 -45.50
C THR A 190 21.89 -2.68 -44.55
N ALA A 191 21.38 -3.82 -45.03
CA ALA A 191 20.66 -4.81 -44.21
C ALA A 191 21.48 -5.27 -42.99
N PRO A 192 22.76 -5.71 -43.11
CA PRO A 192 23.53 -6.18 -41.95
C PRO A 192 23.75 -5.06 -40.91
N ALA A 193 23.99 -3.82 -41.38
CA ALA A 193 24.18 -2.68 -40.48
C ALA A 193 22.88 -2.30 -39.75
N ARG A 194 21.75 -2.44 -40.42
CA ARG A 194 20.42 -2.22 -39.80
C ARG A 194 20.13 -3.24 -38.72
N GLU A 195 20.39 -4.52 -38.98
CA GLU A 195 20.23 -5.60 -38.01
C GLU A 195 21.13 -5.38 -36.79
N ALA A 196 22.43 -5.09 -37.04
CA ALA A 196 23.37 -4.80 -35.96
C ALA A 196 22.96 -3.59 -35.11
N MET A 197 22.46 -2.51 -35.73
CA MET A 197 21.92 -1.35 -35.04
C MET A 197 20.72 -1.72 -34.15
N GLN A 198 19.78 -2.49 -34.68
CA GLN A 198 18.60 -2.95 -33.91
C GLN A 198 19.01 -3.82 -32.73
N GLN A 199 19.97 -4.70 -32.92
CA GLN A 199 20.48 -5.57 -31.86
C GLN A 199 21.15 -4.76 -30.76
N ARG A 200 22.04 -3.79 -31.09
CA ARG A 200 22.70 -2.92 -30.11
C ARG A 200 21.69 -2.09 -29.30
N ILE A 201 20.65 -1.58 -29.96
CA ILE A 201 19.58 -0.84 -29.27
C ILE A 201 18.80 -1.77 -28.32
N ALA A 202 18.47 -3.00 -28.74
CA ALA A 202 17.76 -3.98 -27.91
C ALA A 202 18.58 -4.42 -26.70
N GLU A 203 19.87 -4.71 -26.89
CA GLU A 203 20.80 -5.06 -25.81
C GLU A 203 20.94 -3.92 -24.80
N TYR A 204 21.15 -2.69 -25.28
CA TYR A 204 21.21 -1.50 -24.43
C TYR A 204 19.91 -1.30 -23.64
N ALA A 205 18.74 -1.38 -24.29
CA ALA A 205 17.43 -1.23 -23.64
C ALA A 205 17.22 -2.28 -22.55
N SER A 206 17.61 -3.53 -22.79
CA SER A 206 17.50 -4.62 -21.81
C SER A 206 18.42 -4.41 -20.62
N GLY A 207 19.70 -4.07 -20.87
CA GLY A 207 20.68 -3.79 -19.82
C GLY A 207 20.28 -2.61 -18.95
N LEU A 208 19.89 -1.50 -19.57
CA LEU A 208 19.45 -0.29 -18.89
C LEU A 208 18.20 -0.55 -18.04
N ARG A 209 17.21 -1.30 -18.56
CA ARG A 209 16.00 -1.64 -17.79
C ARG A 209 16.34 -2.45 -16.55
N SER A 210 17.23 -3.44 -16.67
CA SER A 210 17.68 -4.26 -15.54
C SER A 210 18.42 -3.43 -14.50
N GLU A 211 19.30 -2.54 -14.92
CA GLU A 211 20.06 -1.66 -14.02
C GLU A 211 19.13 -0.70 -13.25
N LEU A 212 18.25 0.00 -13.96
CA LEU A 212 17.34 0.98 -13.34
C LEU A 212 16.31 0.30 -12.44
N HIS A 213 15.86 -0.92 -12.80
CA HIS A 213 14.98 -1.72 -11.95
C HIS A 213 15.69 -2.12 -10.65
N GLY A 214 16.95 -2.56 -10.72
CA GLY A 214 17.76 -2.85 -9.54
C GLY A 214 17.89 -1.63 -8.61
N LYS A 215 18.26 -0.47 -9.16
CA LYS A 215 18.36 0.79 -8.41
C LYS A 215 17.02 1.19 -7.75
N LEU A 216 15.90 1.03 -8.45
CA LEU A 216 14.57 1.29 -7.90
C LEU A 216 14.25 0.37 -6.71
N GLN A 217 14.55 -0.93 -6.83
CA GLN A 217 14.32 -1.91 -5.76
C GLN A 217 15.18 -1.60 -4.52
N ASP A 218 16.46 -1.28 -4.71
CA ASP A 218 17.34 -0.89 -3.61
C ASP A 218 16.85 0.37 -2.89
N ASP A 219 16.37 1.34 -3.64
CA ASP A 219 15.83 2.58 -3.09
C ASP A 219 14.50 2.36 -2.34
N ILE A 220 13.63 1.49 -2.82
CA ILE A 220 12.41 1.08 -2.11
C ILE A 220 12.76 0.37 -0.82
N ALA A 221 13.70 -0.58 -0.86
CA ALA A 221 14.11 -1.33 0.32
C ALA A 221 14.71 -0.45 1.44
N LYS A 222 15.47 0.60 1.06
CA LYS A 222 15.96 1.61 2.03
C LYS A 222 14.81 2.39 2.67
N ASP A 223 13.86 2.87 1.85
CA ASP A 223 12.71 3.62 2.32
C ASP A 223 11.83 2.77 3.27
N ASP A 224 11.63 1.49 2.96
CA ASP A 224 10.86 0.55 3.79
C ASP A 224 11.51 0.33 5.17
N LYS A 225 12.84 0.22 5.22
CA LYS A 225 13.58 0.07 6.47
C LYS A 225 13.44 1.29 7.39
N ASP A 226 13.49 2.50 6.83
CA ASP A 226 13.33 3.74 7.60
C ASP A 226 11.91 3.86 8.18
N LEU A 227 10.91 3.35 7.48
CA LEU A 227 9.51 3.36 7.91
C LEU A 227 9.20 2.41 9.06
N GLN A 228 9.91 1.28 9.18
CA GLN A 228 9.70 0.30 10.25
C GLN A 228 10.06 0.85 11.63
N GLN A 229 10.94 1.85 11.74
CA GLN A 229 11.37 2.43 13.01
C GLN A 229 10.25 3.20 13.73
N GLY A 230 9.35 3.84 12.99
CA GLY A 230 8.23 4.60 13.57
C GLY A 230 7.24 3.73 14.34
N PRO A 231 6.64 2.67 13.75
CA PRO A 231 5.74 1.74 14.42
C PRO A 231 6.35 1.07 15.66
N GLU A 232 7.63 0.71 15.60
CA GLU A 232 8.32 0.11 16.74
C GLU A 232 8.46 1.08 17.93
N ALA A 233 8.75 2.35 17.67
CA ALA A 233 8.83 3.37 18.72
C ALA A 233 7.47 3.57 19.40
N PHE A 234 6.38 3.64 18.65
CA PHE A 234 5.02 3.75 19.19
C PHE A 234 4.61 2.53 19.99
N SER A 235 4.93 1.33 19.50
CA SER A 235 4.65 0.08 20.22
C SER A 235 5.31 0.06 21.60
N LYS A 236 6.56 0.52 21.72
CA LYS A 236 7.27 0.63 22.99
C LYS A 236 6.60 1.62 23.95
N VAL A 237 6.16 2.76 23.45
CA VAL A 237 5.45 3.76 24.27
C VAL A 237 4.14 3.20 24.81
N LEU A 238 3.32 2.56 23.96
CA LEU A 238 2.06 1.96 24.37
C LEU A 238 2.29 0.82 25.39
N ALA A 239 3.30 -0.02 25.20
CA ALA A 239 3.64 -1.09 26.15
C ALA A 239 4.00 -0.55 27.54
N VAL A 240 4.68 0.61 27.64
CA VAL A 240 4.95 1.25 28.92
C VAL A 240 3.67 1.74 29.60
N ILE A 241 2.74 2.30 28.83
CA ILE A 241 1.44 2.75 29.36
C ILE A 241 0.60 1.55 29.83
N ASP A 242 0.52 0.49 29.02
CA ASP A 242 -0.19 -0.75 29.35
C ASP A 242 0.37 -1.38 30.64
N GLY A 243 1.68 -1.44 30.80
CA GLY A 243 2.29 -1.93 32.03
C GLY A 243 2.01 -1.05 33.28
N ARG A 244 1.72 0.25 33.12
CA ARG A 244 1.24 1.11 34.21
C ARG A 244 -0.23 0.85 34.53
N LEU A 245 -1.06 0.68 33.50
CA LEU A 245 -2.48 0.32 33.66
C LEU A 245 -2.64 -0.98 34.44
N ASP A 246 -1.85 -2.01 34.11
CA ASP A 246 -1.88 -3.29 34.81
C ASP A 246 -1.53 -3.13 36.31
N LYS A 247 -0.52 -2.35 36.64
CA LYS A 247 -0.14 -2.08 38.04
C LYS A 247 -1.23 -1.34 38.82
N ILE A 248 -1.87 -0.33 38.21
CA ILE A 248 -2.96 0.42 38.85
C ILE A 248 -4.15 -0.52 39.07
N LYS A 249 -4.50 -1.34 38.06
CA LYS A 249 -5.56 -2.33 38.16
C LYS A 249 -5.31 -3.33 39.27
N GLU A 250 -4.13 -3.92 39.31
CA GLU A 250 -3.75 -4.87 40.37
C GLU A 250 -3.84 -4.22 41.76
N GLY A 251 -3.38 -2.97 41.90
CA GLY A 251 -3.52 -2.19 43.14
C GLY A 251 -5.00 -1.96 43.53
N ASN A 252 -5.86 -1.61 42.58
CA ASN A 252 -7.27 -1.41 42.82
C ASN A 252 -7.99 -2.72 43.19
N ASP A 253 -7.69 -3.81 42.50
CA ASP A 253 -8.25 -5.14 42.79
C ASP A 253 -7.87 -5.62 44.20
N LYS A 254 -6.62 -5.34 44.64
CA LYS A 254 -6.17 -5.62 46.01
C LYS A 254 -6.94 -4.82 47.02
N ILE A 255 -7.11 -3.50 46.82
CA ILE A 255 -7.87 -2.63 47.72
C ILE A 255 -9.34 -3.09 47.78
N ALA A 256 -9.94 -3.42 46.67
CA ALA A 256 -11.33 -3.91 46.60
C ALA A 256 -11.49 -5.23 47.36
N SER A 257 -10.55 -6.16 47.22
CA SER A 257 -10.53 -7.42 47.94
C SER A 257 -10.39 -7.22 49.45
N GLU A 258 -9.51 -6.32 49.90
CA GLU A 258 -9.33 -5.99 51.32
C GLU A 258 -10.61 -5.36 51.91
N ILE A 259 -11.27 -4.44 51.19
CA ILE A 259 -12.55 -3.85 51.58
C ILE A 259 -13.61 -4.95 51.77
N SER A 260 -13.72 -5.86 50.80
CA SER A 260 -14.67 -6.96 50.84
C SER A 260 -14.45 -7.89 52.02
N HIS A 261 -13.19 -8.26 52.24
CA HIS A 261 -12.80 -9.15 53.36
C HIS A 261 -13.08 -8.50 54.72
N ASP A 262 -12.78 -7.20 54.89
CA ASP A 262 -13.07 -6.47 56.11
C ASP A 262 -14.58 -6.41 56.41
N ILE A 263 -15.40 -6.12 55.39
CA ILE A 263 -16.87 -6.13 55.55
C ILE A 263 -17.39 -7.50 55.92
N GLU A 264 -16.98 -8.56 55.21
CA GLU A 264 -17.37 -9.96 55.46
C GLU A 264 -16.98 -10.37 56.87
N SER A 265 -15.78 -10.03 57.34
CA SER A 265 -15.31 -10.33 58.66
C SER A 265 -16.17 -9.66 59.76
N ARG A 266 -16.58 -8.37 59.56
CA ARG A 266 -17.46 -7.65 60.49
C ARG A 266 -18.87 -8.21 60.52
N VAL A 267 -19.41 -8.46 59.29
CA VAL A 267 -20.72 -9.12 59.17
C VAL A 267 -20.77 -10.45 59.89
N THR A 268 -19.76 -11.29 59.64
CA THR A 268 -19.64 -12.60 60.29
C THR A 268 -19.59 -12.52 61.82
N ARG A 269 -18.83 -11.56 62.34
CA ARG A 269 -18.74 -11.34 63.78
C ARG A 269 -20.08 -10.88 64.36
N LEU A 270 -20.70 -9.86 63.80
CA LEU A 270 -22.00 -9.36 64.25
C LEU A 270 -23.09 -10.42 64.16
N ALA A 271 -23.09 -11.21 63.08
CA ALA A 271 -24.03 -12.34 62.92
C ALA A 271 -23.92 -13.36 64.08
N LYS A 272 -22.69 -13.72 64.46
CA LYS A 272 -22.42 -14.62 65.58
C LYS A 272 -22.84 -14.04 66.92
N GLU A 273 -22.48 -12.74 67.19
CA GLU A 273 -22.81 -12.07 68.43
C GLU A 273 -24.31 -11.92 68.66
N ARG A 274 -25.11 -11.72 67.57
CA ARG A 274 -26.57 -11.50 67.67
C ARG A 274 -27.40 -12.74 67.33
N GLY A 275 -26.77 -13.85 66.98
CA GLY A 275 -27.41 -15.12 66.70
C GLY A 275 -28.19 -15.12 65.38
N TYR A 276 -27.73 -14.35 64.38
CA TYR A 276 -28.27 -14.43 63.02
C TYR A 276 -27.79 -15.72 62.35
N THR A 277 -28.74 -16.42 61.71
CA THR A 277 -28.46 -17.68 60.98
C THR A 277 -28.07 -17.39 59.53
N ILE A 278 -28.66 -16.33 58.94
CA ILE A 278 -28.41 -15.93 57.54
C ILE A 278 -28.28 -14.40 57.49
N VAL A 279 -27.32 -13.91 56.72
CA VAL A 279 -27.16 -12.48 56.38
C VAL A 279 -27.15 -12.35 54.86
N PHE A 280 -28.10 -11.61 54.31
CA PHE A 280 -28.18 -11.30 52.89
C PHE A 280 -27.40 -10.01 52.57
N ASN A 281 -26.71 -9.99 51.44
CA ASN A 281 -25.97 -8.78 50.96
C ASN A 281 -26.88 -7.76 50.26
N LYS A 282 -28.10 -8.14 49.87
CA LYS A 282 -29.12 -7.27 49.27
C LYS A 282 -30.51 -7.94 49.42
N VAL A 283 -31.49 -7.17 49.84
CA VAL A 283 -32.88 -7.63 49.93
C VAL A 283 -33.72 -6.88 48.88
N LYS A 284 -34.38 -7.62 48.01
CA LYS A 284 -35.27 -7.05 46.97
C LYS A 284 -36.77 -7.21 47.29
N VAL A 285 -37.12 -7.93 48.33
CA VAL A 285 -38.49 -8.25 48.72
C VAL A 285 -38.66 -8.08 50.24
N ASN A 286 -39.87 -7.74 50.69
CA ASN A 286 -40.22 -7.52 52.08
C ASN A 286 -40.03 -8.79 52.90
N VAL A 287 -38.82 -9.02 53.40
CA VAL A 287 -38.47 -10.11 54.30
C VAL A 287 -38.38 -9.51 55.70
N LYS A 288 -38.95 -10.18 56.72
CA LYS A 288 -38.71 -9.82 58.13
C LYS A 288 -37.23 -10.12 58.46
N ALA A 289 -36.34 -9.17 58.08
CA ALA A 289 -34.90 -9.29 58.33
C ALA A 289 -34.44 -7.98 58.98
N ASP A 290 -33.54 -8.09 59.92
CA ASP A 290 -32.97 -6.91 60.58
C ASP A 290 -31.92 -6.24 59.71
N ASP A 291 -31.97 -4.93 59.55
CA ASP A 291 -30.92 -4.15 58.88
C ASP A 291 -29.73 -3.95 59.82
N ILE A 292 -28.62 -4.56 59.54
CA ILE A 292 -27.38 -4.44 60.31
C ILE A 292 -26.34 -3.50 59.65
N THR A 293 -26.72 -2.80 58.55
CA THR A 293 -25.83 -1.93 57.79
C THR A 293 -25.15 -0.86 58.64
N ALA A 294 -25.92 -0.13 59.43
CA ALA A 294 -25.44 0.96 60.27
C ALA A 294 -24.44 0.48 61.32
N GLU A 295 -24.63 -0.74 61.83
CA GLU A 295 -23.77 -1.33 62.86
C GLU A 295 -22.45 -1.82 62.29
N VAL A 296 -22.49 -2.46 61.09
CA VAL A 296 -21.27 -2.81 60.34
C VAL A 296 -20.47 -1.57 60.03
N ILE A 297 -21.12 -0.50 59.53
CA ILE A 297 -20.44 0.80 59.27
C ILE A 297 -19.79 1.41 60.51
N LYS A 298 -20.48 1.31 61.65
CA LYS A 298 -19.95 1.82 62.93
C LYS A 298 -18.69 1.03 63.32
N GLU A 299 -18.65 -0.24 63.09
CA GLU A 299 -17.48 -1.07 63.34
C GLU A 299 -16.33 -0.83 62.38
N LEU A 300 -16.59 -0.65 61.08
CA LEU A 300 -15.59 -0.27 60.08
C LEU A 300 -14.88 1.03 60.43
N LYS A 301 -15.62 2.03 60.99
CA LYS A 301 -15.08 3.32 61.41
C LYS A 301 -14.25 3.26 62.69
N LYS A 302 -14.41 2.26 63.57
CA LYS A 302 -13.63 2.07 64.80
C LYS A 302 -12.22 1.50 64.55
N SER A 303 -11.96 0.98 63.39
CA SER A 303 -10.73 0.29 62.98
C SER A 303 -9.75 1.25 62.29
N LYS A 304 -9.56 2.46 62.88
CA LYS A 304 -8.47 3.37 62.53
C LYS A 304 -7.23 3.09 63.31
#